data_506bbf14f1dd8a8274daee9b09178924
#
_entry.id   506bbf14f1dd8a8274daee9b09178924
#
_cell.length_a   1.000
_cell.length_b   1.000
_cell.length_c   1.000
_cell.angle_alpha   90.00
_cell.angle_beta   90.00
_cell.angle_gamma   90.00
#
_symmetry.space_group_name_H-M   'P 1'
#
loop_
_entity.id
_entity.type
_entity.pdbx_description
1 polymer ?
#
loop_
_entity_poly.entity_id
_entity_poly.type
_entity_poly.pdbx_seq_one_letter_code
_entity_poly.pdbx_strand_id
1 'polypeptide(L)'
;MKTLVLAADHNGVELKKILYEHLKSNGYRCIDLGPDEDNSVDYTDYAYQLGSIVDKKDADFGILICGTGVGMSIAVNRFKNVRGSLVHNLETAPLTREHNDSNVICLGSWITTRKQSLQIVDAWLSTPFGEGRHVKRVEKISEQKPNKIVFTNGCFDILHTGHIGLLKFAKNYGDKLIVAINSDDSIKKLTGDNRPIN
;
A
#
# COMPACT_ATOMS: atom_id res chain seq x y z
N MET A 1 11.80 15.96 -8.08
CA MET A 1 11.71 16.12 -6.60
C MET A 1 10.93 14.91 -6.10
N LYS A 2 11.48 14.15 -5.14
CA LYS A 2 10.79 12.98 -4.60
C LYS A 2 9.69 13.39 -3.62
N THR A 3 8.56 12.67 -3.65
CA THR A 3 7.42 12.85 -2.77
C THR A 3 7.44 11.79 -1.69
N LEU A 4 7.38 12.23 -0.43
CA LEU A 4 7.27 11.36 0.74
C LEU A 4 5.91 11.55 1.41
N VAL A 5 5.31 10.45 1.85
CA VAL A 5 4.11 10.46 2.67
C VAL A 5 4.43 9.97 4.07
N LEU A 6 3.99 10.69 5.11
CA LEU A 6 4.25 10.37 6.50
C LEU A 6 2.92 10.13 7.24
N ALA A 7 2.90 9.14 8.12
CA ALA A 7 1.79 8.91 9.02
C ALA A 7 2.29 8.28 10.33
N ALA A 8 1.52 8.47 11.38
CA ALA A 8 1.82 7.88 12.68
C ALA A 8 0.55 7.36 13.37
N ASP A 9 0.69 6.64 14.48
CA ASP A 9 -0.32 6.60 15.53
C ASP A 9 -0.03 7.69 16.58
N HIS A 10 -0.82 7.73 17.63
CA HIS A 10 -0.67 8.68 18.73
C HIS A 10 0.71 8.65 19.40
N ASN A 11 1.42 7.50 19.38
CA ASN A 11 2.76 7.38 19.96
C ASN A 11 3.85 7.98 19.05
N GLY A 12 3.57 8.14 17.76
CA GLY A 12 4.53 8.61 16.77
C GLY A 12 4.41 10.07 16.38
N VAL A 13 3.42 10.81 16.89
CA VAL A 13 3.09 12.19 16.45
C VAL A 13 4.29 13.13 16.55
N GLU A 14 4.99 13.13 17.67
CA GLU A 14 6.14 14.03 17.88
C GLU A 14 7.29 13.69 16.93
N LEU A 15 7.62 12.41 16.79
CA LEU A 15 8.68 11.97 15.88
C LEU A 15 8.32 12.25 14.41
N LYS A 16 7.04 12.09 14.04
CA LYS A 16 6.52 12.42 12.71
C LYS A 16 6.74 13.90 12.39
N LYS A 17 6.38 14.81 13.29
CA LYS A 17 6.59 16.26 13.12
C LYS A 17 8.06 16.61 12.91
N ILE A 18 8.95 16.02 13.70
CA ILE A 18 10.40 16.24 13.57
C ILE A 18 10.92 15.74 12.22
N LEU A 19 10.53 14.53 11.79
CA LEU A 19 10.92 13.98 10.49
C LEU A 19 10.35 14.81 9.34
N TYR A 20 9.11 15.24 9.44
CA TYR A 20 8.46 16.08 8.43
C TYR A 20 9.25 17.37 8.17
N GLU A 21 9.59 18.13 9.22
CA GLU A 21 10.36 19.36 9.10
C GLU A 21 11.79 19.13 8.58
N HIS A 22 12.45 18.07 9.06
CA HIS A 22 13.77 17.67 8.57
C HIS A 22 13.76 17.35 7.07
N LEU A 23 12.81 16.56 6.61
CA LEU A 23 12.71 16.17 5.21
C LEU A 23 12.35 17.36 4.30
N LYS A 24 11.45 18.21 4.76
CA LYS A 24 11.07 19.43 4.04
C LYS A 24 12.25 20.38 3.90
N SER A 25 13.08 20.56 4.95
CA SER A 25 14.29 21.38 4.90
C SER A 25 15.36 20.80 3.95
N ASN A 26 15.36 19.48 3.73
CA ASN A 26 16.22 18.79 2.78
C ASN A 26 15.67 18.73 1.34
N GLY A 27 14.59 19.46 1.05
CA GLY A 27 14.08 19.64 -0.32
C GLY A 27 13.14 18.53 -0.80
N TYR A 28 12.61 17.70 0.10
CA TYR A 28 11.58 16.72 -0.26
C TYR A 28 10.18 17.36 -0.27
N ARG A 29 9.29 16.87 -1.12
CA ARG A 29 7.86 17.14 -1.02
C ARG A 29 7.25 16.18 0.00
N CYS A 30 6.72 16.70 1.10
CA CYS A 30 6.15 15.90 2.18
C CYS A 30 4.63 16.05 2.24
N ILE A 31 3.93 14.92 2.41
CA ILE A 31 2.49 14.81 2.66
C ILE A 31 2.34 14.23 4.06
N ASP A 32 1.67 14.93 4.96
CA ASP A 32 1.35 14.45 6.30
C ASP A 32 -0.10 13.96 6.34
N LEU A 33 -0.32 12.71 6.75
CA LEU A 33 -1.64 12.11 6.89
C LEU A 33 -2.17 12.15 8.32
N GLY A 34 -1.40 12.72 9.25
CA GLY A 34 -1.79 12.77 10.66
C GLY A 34 -1.37 11.53 11.48
N PRO A 35 -1.92 11.39 12.70
CA PRO A 35 -2.69 12.41 13.40
C PRO A 35 -1.84 13.62 13.80
N ASP A 36 -2.48 14.74 14.11
CA ASP A 36 -1.82 15.95 14.60
C ASP A 36 -1.77 16.02 16.13
N GLU A 37 -2.62 15.23 16.78
CA GLU A 37 -2.78 15.13 18.22
C GLU A 37 -2.46 13.71 18.70
N ASP A 38 -2.18 13.57 19.99
CA ASP A 38 -1.81 12.30 20.64
C ASP A 38 -3.02 11.50 21.19
N ASN A 39 -4.23 11.86 20.78
CA ASN A 39 -5.43 11.08 21.07
C ASN A 39 -5.28 9.66 20.49
N SER A 40 -5.70 8.65 21.26
CA SER A 40 -5.61 7.25 20.84
C SER A 40 -6.30 7.00 19.51
N VAL A 41 -5.55 6.46 18.55
CA VAL A 41 -6.02 6.11 17.20
C VAL A 41 -5.51 4.72 16.82
N ASP A 42 -6.18 4.08 15.88
CA ASP A 42 -5.77 2.80 15.33
C ASP A 42 -4.66 2.98 14.29
N TYR A 43 -3.48 2.45 14.58
CA TYR A 43 -2.31 2.49 13.68
C TYR A 43 -2.60 1.90 12.29
N THR A 44 -3.50 0.92 12.21
CA THR A 44 -3.87 0.24 10.96
C THR A 44 -4.50 1.18 9.95
N ASP A 45 -5.32 2.14 10.38
CA ASP A 45 -5.98 3.08 9.49
C ASP A 45 -4.98 3.97 8.78
N TYR A 46 -3.99 4.47 9.51
CA TYR A 46 -2.90 5.28 8.97
C TYR A 46 -1.96 4.47 8.07
N ALA A 47 -1.66 3.23 8.46
CA ALA A 47 -0.87 2.33 7.64
C ALA A 47 -1.55 2.01 6.30
N TYR A 48 -2.88 1.82 6.30
CA TYR A 48 -3.62 1.55 5.08
C TYR A 48 -3.78 2.79 4.19
N GLN A 49 -4.00 3.97 4.76
CA GLN A 49 -4.02 5.21 3.99
C GLN A 49 -2.68 5.45 3.27
N LEU A 50 -1.58 5.39 4.01
CA LEU A 50 -0.23 5.55 3.45
C LEU A 50 0.06 4.45 2.43
N GLY A 51 -0.22 3.20 2.76
CA GLY A 51 0.00 2.06 1.88
C GLY A 51 -0.72 2.19 0.54
N SER A 52 -1.97 2.69 0.56
CA SER A 52 -2.74 2.93 -0.67
C SER A 52 -2.09 3.99 -1.58
N ILE A 53 -1.53 5.04 -1.00
CA ILE A 53 -0.86 6.12 -1.76
C ILE A 53 0.43 5.59 -2.41
N VAL A 54 1.26 4.87 -1.65
CA VAL A 54 2.52 4.30 -2.18
C VAL A 54 2.25 3.19 -3.19
N ASP A 55 1.23 2.35 -2.96
CA ASP A 55 0.83 1.27 -3.87
C ASP A 55 0.40 1.79 -5.24
N LYS A 56 -0.30 2.93 -5.28
CA LYS A 56 -0.72 3.64 -6.50
C LYS A 56 0.39 4.46 -7.15
N LYS A 57 1.55 4.57 -6.51
CA LYS A 57 2.68 5.41 -6.94
C LYS A 57 2.38 6.92 -6.92
N ASP A 58 1.43 7.36 -6.08
CA ASP A 58 1.14 8.78 -5.86
C ASP A 58 2.18 9.44 -4.94
N ALA A 59 3.00 8.63 -4.26
CA ALA A 59 4.22 9.03 -3.56
C ALA A 59 5.35 8.01 -3.84
N ASP A 60 6.60 8.49 -3.83
CA ASP A 60 7.78 7.66 -4.04
C ASP A 60 8.10 6.79 -2.81
N PHE A 61 7.94 7.37 -1.61
CA PHE A 61 8.29 6.74 -0.35
C PHE A 61 7.27 7.02 0.75
N GLY A 62 7.20 6.10 1.73
CA GLY A 62 6.38 6.24 2.92
C GLY A 62 7.20 6.11 4.21
N ILE A 63 6.79 6.85 5.25
CA ILE A 63 7.33 6.74 6.60
C ILE A 63 6.18 6.52 7.57
N LEU A 64 6.18 5.40 8.27
CA LEU A 64 5.18 5.00 9.25
C LEU A 64 5.80 4.92 10.65
N ILE A 65 5.12 5.47 11.65
CA ILE A 65 5.63 5.55 13.01
C ILE A 65 4.54 5.12 14.00
N CYS A 66 4.87 4.18 14.88
CA CYS A 66 4.07 3.88 16.06
C CYS A 66 5.01 3.60 17.25
N GLY A 67 4.51 3.07 18.35
CA GLY A 67 5.36 2.76 19.49
C GLY A 67 6.56 1.87 19.17
N THR A 68 6.35 0.79 18.38
CA THR A 68 7.40 -0.17 18.01
C THR A 68 7.69 -0.26 16.52
N GLY A 69 6.80 0.24 15.66
CA GLY A 69 6.87 0.08 14.19
C GLY A 69 6.36 -1.28 13.69
N VAL A 70 6.20 -2.28 14.57
CA VAL A 70 5.84 -3.66 14.18
C VAL A 70 4.47 -3.72 13.54
N GLY A 71 3.44 -3.20 14.20
CA GLY A 71 2.07 -3.23 13.68
C GLY A 71 1.92 -2.50 12.35
N MET A 72 2.56 -1.33 12.22
CA MET A 72 2.62 -0.56 10.97
C MET A 72 3.25 -1.38 9.85
N SER A 73 4.37 -2.08 10.11
CA SER A 73 5.04 -2.89 9.10
C SER A 73 4.20 -4.08 8.63
N ILE A 74 3.46 -4.72 9.54
CA ILE A 74 2.56 -5.82 9.22
C ILE A 74 1.40 -5.31 8.34
N ALA A 75 0.80 -4.18 8.71
CA ALA A 75 -0.36 -3.63 8.03
C ALA A 75 -0.01 -3.12 6.63
N VAL A 76 1.06 -2.33 6.48
CA VAL A 76 1.41 -1.72 5.20
C VAL A 76 1.87 -2.74 4.16
N ASN A 77 2.42 -3.87 4.59
CA ASN A 77 2.83 -4.94 3.68
C ASN A 77 1.66 -5.75 3.08
N ARG A 78 0.39 -5.36 3.32
CA ARG A 78 -0.78 -5.93 2.64
C ARG A 78 -0.96 -5.39 1.21
N PHE A 79 -0.32 -4.31 0.85
CA PHE A 79 -0.38 -3.72 -0.48
C PHE A 79 0.65 -4.35 -1.43
N LYS A 80 0.27 -4.52 -2.69
CA LYS A 80 1.06 -5.28 -3.68
C LYS A 80 2.41 -4.64 -3.97
N ASN A 81 2.44 -3.33 -4.17
CA ASN A 81 3.65 -2.60 -4.56
C ASN A 81 4.39 -1.99 -3.36
N VAL A 82 3.96 -2.30 -2.13
CA VAL A 82 4.60 -1.81 -0.91
C VAL A 82 5.57 -2.86 -0.37
N ARG A 83 6.76 -2.40 -0.05
CA ARG A 83 7.82 -3.15 0.64
C ARG A 83 8.20 -2.35 1.89
N GLY A 84 7.41 -2.56 2.96
CA GLY A 84 7.56 -1.91 4.25
C GLY A 84 8.60 -2.63 5.10
N SER A 85 9.64 -1.92 5.50
CA SER A 85 10.71 -2.45 6.34
C SER A 85 10.65 -1.87 7.74
N LEU A 86 10.65 -2.73 8.77
CA LEU A 86 10.84 -2.34 10.14
C LEU A 86 12.32 -2.09 10.40
N VAL A 87 12.68 -0.88 10.83
CA VAL A 87 14.08 -0.48 11.04
C VAL A 87 14.25 0.19 12.39
N HIS A 88 15.16 -0.36 13.21
CA HIS A 88 15.47 0.14 14.55
C HIS A 88 16.93 0.54 14.72
N ASN A 89 17.77 0.36 13.74
CA ASN A 89 19.18 0.73 13.80
C ASN A 89 19.71 1.24 12.46
N LEU A 90 20.83 1.93 12.53
CA LEU A 90 21.46 2.55 11.34
C LEU A 90 22.05 1.52 10.38
N GLU A 91 22.43 0.35 10.84
CA GLU A 91 23.06 -0.68 10.00
C GLU A 91 22.08 -1.30 9.01
N THR A 92 20.84 -1.56 9.46
CA THR A 92 19.81 -2.17 8.61
C THR A 92 19.12 -1.20 7.66
N ALA A 93 19.16 0.10 7.96
CA ALA A 93 18.51 1.13 7.14
C ALA A 93 18.94 1.09 5.67
N PRO A 94 20.22 1.21 5.32
CA PRO A 94 20.67 1.11 3.93
C PRO A 94 20.42 -0.26 3.32
N LEU A 95 20.58 -1.34 4.07
CA LEU A 95 20.40 -2.71 3.58
C LEU A 95 18.98 -2.99 3.10
N THR A 96 17.96 -2.40 3.74
CA THR A 96 16.57 -2.55 3.29
C THR A 96 16.30 -1.88 1.95
N ARG A 97 17.03 -0.82 1.62
CA ARG A 97 16.99 -0.21 0.28
C ARG A 97 17.79 -1.00 -0.71
N GLU A 98 19.06 -1.25 -0.39
CA GLU A 98 19.99 -1.92 -1.29
C GLU A 98 19.52 -3.33 -1.69
N HIS A 99 19.04 -4.11 -0.72
CA HIS A 99 18.69 -5.52 -0.97
C HIS A 99 17.23 -5.77 -1.29
N ASN A 100 16.30 -4.95 -0.75
CA ASN A 100 14.87 -5.23 -0.78
C ASN A 100 14.07 -4.17 -1.54
N ASP A 101 14.72 -3.11 -2.03
CA ASP A 101 14.04 -1.95 -2.64
C ASP A 101 12.86 -1.46 -1.79
N SER A 102 13.09 -1.36 -0.46
CA SER A 102 12.07 -0.91 0.48
C SER A 102 11.60 0.50 0.12
N ASN A 103 10.31 0.67 -0.07
CA ASN A 103 9.69 1.97 -0.38
C ASN A 103 8.86 2.54 0.77
N VAL A 104 8.72 1.79 1.86
CA VAL A 104 8.16 2.27 3.13
C VAL A 104 9.08 1.84 4.27
N ILE A 105 9.41 2.79 5.15
CA ILE A 105 10.12 2.51 6.40
C ILE A 105 9.15 2.63 7.58
N CYS A 106 9.23 1.68 8.52
CA CYS A 106 8.45 1.67 9.75
C CYS A 106 9.38 1.84 10.94
N LEU A 107 9.11 2.86 11.77
CA LEU A 107 9.92 3.24 12.92
C LEU A 107 9.16 3.07 14.23
N GLY A 108 9.90 2.79 15.29
CA GLY A 108 9.37 2.70 16.65
C GLY A 108 9.81 3.90 17.50
N SER A 109 8.86 4.77 17.88
CA SER A 109 9.14 5.95 18.70
C SER A 109 9.63 5.62 20.11
N TRP A 110 9.32 4.42 20.61
CA TRP A 110 9.81 3.92 21.91
C TRP A 110 11.18 3.24 21.83
N ILE A 111 11.62 2.90 20.61
CA ILE A 111 12.80 2.06 20.37
C ILE A 111 14.00 2.91 19.94
N THR A 112 13.77 3.92 19.13
CA THR A 112 14.82 4.77 18.58
C THR A 112 14.73 6.19 19.13
N THR A 113 15.87 6.80 19.43
CA THR A 113 15.93 8.21 19.78
C THR A 113 15.65 9.09 18.54
N ARG A 114 15.26 10.35 18.76
CA ARG A 114 15.06 11.32 17.67
C ARG A 114 16.26 11.38 16.73
N LYS A 115 17.46 11.48 17.29
CA LYS A 115 18.72 11.56 16.52
C LYS A 115 18.94 10.30 15.69
N GLN A 116 18.71 9.13 16.25
CA GLN A 116 18.84 7.86 15.53
C GLN A 116 17.80 7.76 14.40
N SER A 117 16.55 8.16 14.65
CA SER A 117 15.48 8.13 13.63
C SER A 117 15.81 9.03 12.43
N LEU A 118 16.34 10.23 12.65
CA LEU A 118 16.82 11.12 11.58
C LEU A 118 17.94 10.45 10.77
N GLN A 119 18.95 9.91 11.43
CA GLN A 119 20.06 9.22 10.77
C GLN A 119 19.61 7.99 9.98
N ILE A 120 18.68 7.20 10.53
CA ILE A 120 18.09 6.03 9.87
C ILE A 120 17.35 6.45 8.58
N VAL A 121 16.53 7.48 8.66
CA VAL A 121 15.77 7.96 7.49
C VAL A 121 16.69 8.54 6.43
N ASP A 122 17.69 9.32 6.81
CA ASP A 122 18.66 9.88 5.87
C ASP A 122 19.47 8.78 5.17
N ALA A 123 19.97 7.80 5.92
CA ALA A 123 20.70 6.66 5.36
C ALA A 123 19.80 5.83 4.42
N TRP A 124 18.55 5.60 4.81
CA TRP A 124 17.59 4.88 3.99
C TRP A 124 17.27 5.62 2.68
N LEU A 125 17.00 6.92 2.72
CA LEU A 125 16.66 7.72 1.53
C LEU A 125 17.84 7.93 0.57
N SER A 126 19.06 7.99 1.09
CA SER A 126 20.28 8.18 0.30
C SER A 126 20.78 6.89 -0.38
N THR A 127 20.29 5.73 0.04
CA THR A 127 20.74 4.44 -0.50
C THR A 127 19.93 4.05 -1.74
N PRO A 128 20.54 3.81 -2.90
CA PRO A 128 19.86 3.28 -4.07
C PRO A 128 19.59 1.78 -3.94
N PHE A 129 18.72 1.23 -4.81
CA PHE A 129 18.55 -0.21 -4.94
C PHE A 129 19.79 -0.83 -5.58
N GLY A 130 20.29 -1.92 -5.00
CA GLY A 130 21.53 -2.55 -5.42
C GLY A 130 21.42 -3.45 -6.66
N GLU A 131 20.18 -3.63 -7.18
CA GLU A 131 19.90 -4.44 -8.39
C GLU A 131 20.52 -5.86 -8.38
N GLY A 132 21.00 -6.32 -9.52
CA GLY A 132 21.71 -7.60 -9.67
C GLY A 132 20.90 -8.79 -9.14
N ARG A 133 21.49 -9.56 -8.24
CA ARG A 133 20.84 -10.75 -7.62
C ARG A 133 19.59 -10.43 -6.82
N HIS A 134 19.40 -9.17 -6.41
CA HIS A 134 18.27 -8.73 -5.58
C HIS A 134 16.99 -8.54 -6.41
N VAL A 135 17.10 -8.20 -7.71
CA VAL A 135 15.95 -7.98 -8.60
C VAL A 135 14.98 -9.15 -8.57
N LYS A 136 15.45 -10.36 -8.85
CA LYS A 136 14.60 -11.57 -8.86
C LYS A 136 13.91 -11.83 -7.51
N ARG A 137 14.56 -11.45 -6.39
CA ARG A 137 13.98 -11.62 -5.05
C ARG A 137 12.85 -10.63 -4.80
N VAL A 138 13.05 -9.38 -5.21
CA VAL A 138 12.04 -8.32 -5.08
C VAL A 138 10.83 -8.62 -5.98
N GLU A 139 11.05 -9.09 -7.21
CA GLU A 139 9.99 -9.55 -8.10
C GLU A 139 9.14 -10.65 -7.47
N LYS A 140 9.74 -11.67 -6.89
CA LYS A 140 9.04 -12.76 -6.18
C LYS A 140 8.19 -12.28 -4.99
N ILE A 141 8.62 -11.25 -4.26
CA ILE A 141 7.82 -10.64 -3.19
C ILE A 141 6.51 -10.06 -3.78
N SER A 142 6.60 -9.42 -4.93
CA SER A 142 5.44 -8.82 -5.60
C SER A 142 4.52 -9.86 -6.26
N GLU A 143 5.08 -10.95 -6.79
CA GLU A 143 4.33 -12.04 -7.43
C GLU A 143 3.50 -12.86 -6.43
N GLN A 144 3.99 -13.04 -5.21
CA GLN A 144 3.33 -13.87 -4.19
C GLN A 144 2.21 -13.17 -3.42
N LYS A 145 1.95 -11.90 -3.66
CA LYS A 145 0.76 -11.25 -3.10
C LYS A 145 -0.47 -11.83 -3.80
N PRO A 146 -1.40 -12.45 -3.07
CA PRO A 146 -2.53 -13.13 -3.68
C PRO A 146 -3.35 -12.14 -4.49
N ASN A 147 -3.50 -12.41 -5.79
CA ASN A 147 -4.48 -11.71 -6.61
C ASN A 147 -5.87 -12.07 -6.09
N LYS A 148 -6.57 -11.11 -5.55
CA LYS A 148 -7.96 -11.29 -5.13
C LYS A 148 -8.82 -11.37 -6.39
N ILE A 149 -9.31 -12.57 -6.69
CA ILE A 149 -10.21 -12.81 -7.81
C ILE A 149 -11.64 -12.66 -7.31
N VAL A 150 -12.40 -11.79 -7.97
CA VAL A 150 -13.85 -11.66 -7.76
C VAL A 150 -14.55 -12.38 -8.89
N PHE A 151 -15.54 -13.18 -8.55
CA PHE A 151 -16.39 -13.90 -9.50
C PHE A 151 -17.81 -13.37 -9.42
N THR A 152 -18.44 -13.16 -10.58
CA THR A 152 -19.86 -12.88 -10.70
C THR A 152 -20.42 -13.62 -11.93
N ASN A 153 -21.72 -13.86 -11.95
CA ASN A 153 -22.39 -14.50 -13.09
C ASN A 153 -23.75 -13.86 -13.37
N GLY A 154 -24.23 -14.04 -14.58
CA GLY A 154 -25.54 -13.55 -15.01
C GLY A 154 -25.79 -13.82 -16.49
N CYS A 155 -27.04 -13.63 -16.90
CA CYS A 155 -27.42 -13.80 -18.31
C CYS A 155 -26.90 -12.65 -19.19
N PHE A 156 -26.91 -11.42 -18.68
CA PHE A 156 -26.44 -10.20 -19.35
C PHE A 156 -27.01 -10.04 -20.78
N ASP A 157 -28.22 -10.54 -21.02
CA ASP A 157 -28.86 -10.58 -22.33
C ASP A 157 -28.97 -9.17 -22.95
N ILE A 158 -29.54 -8.21 -22.20
CA ILE A 158 -29.52 -6.79 -22.58
C ILE A 158 -28.76 -6.02 -21.53
N LEU A 159 -27.59 -5.48 -21.91
CA LEU A 159 -26.81 -4.67 -21.00
C LEU A 159 -27.50 -3.34 -20.70
N HIS A 160 -27.61 -3.02 -19.43
CA HIS A 160 -28.14 -1.74 -18.93
C HIS A 160 -27.27 -1.19 -17.80
N THR A 161 -27.57 0.03 -17.35
CA THR A 161 -26.78 0.75 -16.36
C THR A 161 -26.62 -0.03 -15.05
N GLY A 162 -27.61 -0.83 -14.65
CA GLY A 162 -27.53 -1.71 -13.47
C GLY A 162 -26.46 -2.80 -13.61
N HIS A 163 -26.33 -3.42 -14.77
CA HIS A 163 -25.25 -4.39 -15.03
C HIS A 163 -23.88 -3.72 -14.99
N ILE A 164 -23.74 -2.53 -15.57
CA ILE A 164 -22.49 -1.76 -15.54
C ILE A 164 -22.13 -1.38 -14.10
N GLY A 165 -23.13 -0.97 -13.30
CA GLY A 165 -22.96 -0.68 -11.89
C GLY A 165 -22.47 -1.89 -11.09
N LEU A 166 -23.09 -3.06 -11.28
CA LEU A 166 -22.70 -4.33 -10.67
C LEU A 166 -21.25 -4.71 -11.00
N LEU A 167 -20.88 -4.64 -12.29
CA LEU A 167 -19.53 -5.00 -12.74
C LEU A 167 -18.46 -4.05 -12.19
N LYS A 168 -18.74 -2.74 -12.17
CA LYS A 168 -17.85 -1.75 -11.55
C LYS A 168 -17.71 -1.99 -10.04
N PHE A 169 -18.81 -2.24 -9.35
CA PHE A 169 -18.82 -2.57 -7.93
C PHE A 169 -17.98 -3.84 -7.68
N ALA A 170 -18.28 -4.94 -8.36
CA ALA A 170 -17.55 -6.20 -8.23
C ALA A 170 -16.04 -6.03 -8.51
N LYS A 171 -15.66 -5.26 -9.55
CA LYS A 171 -14.25 -4.99 -9.88
C LYS A 171 -13.50 -4.30 -8.73
N ASN A 172 -14.15 -3.46 -7.94
CA ASN A 172 -13.52 -2.76 -6.82
C ASN A 172 -13.16 -3.67 -5.64
N TYR A 173 -13.67 -4.91 -5.61
CA TYR A 173 -13.38 -5.88 -4.55
C TYR A 173 -12.17 -6.76 -4.80
N GLY A 174 -11.56 -6.66 -5.99
CA GLY A 174 -10.38 -7.49 -6.29
C GLY A 174 -9.58 -7.03 -7.50
N ASP A 175 -8.45 -7.69 -7.68
CA ASP A 175 -7.48 -7.39 -8.74
C ASP A 175 -7.97 -7.88 -10.11
N LYS A 176 -8.72 -9.00 -10.11
CA LYS A 176 -9.28 -9.61 -11.31
C LYS A 176 -10.76 -9.90 -11.11
N LEU A 177 -11.58 -9.48 -12.06
CA LEU A 177 -13.00 -9.82 -12.14
C LEU A 177 -13.20 -10.89 -13.22
N ILE A 178 -13.80 -12.02 -12.84
CA ILE A 178 -14.27 -13.04 -13.75
C ILE A 178 -15.79 -12.92 -13.82
N VAL A 179 -16.31 -12.74 -15.02
CA VAL A 179 -17.75 -12.68 -15.29
C VAL A 179 -18.12 -13.92 -16.09
N ALA A 180 -18.92 -14.80 -15.51
CA ALA A 180 -19.50 -15.93 -16.23
C ALA A 180 -20.84 -15.50 -16.83
N ILE A 181 -21.05 -15.84 -18.09
CA ILE A 181 -22.31 -15.59 -18.78
C ILE A 181 -22.97 -16.91 -19.14
N ASN A 182 -24.30 -16.95 -19.11
CA ASN A 182 -25.07 -18.10 -19.55
C ASN A 182 -24.93 -18.25 -21.08
N SER A 183 -24.91 -19.51 -21.54
CA SER A 183 -25.03 -19.80 -22.97
C SER A 183 -26.45 -19.48 -23.48
N ASP A 184 -26.58 -19.20 -24.77
CA ASP A 184 -27.86 -18.93 -25.42
C ASP A 184 -28.88 -20.05 -25.17
N ASP A 185 -28.44 -21.31 -25.23
CA ASP A 185 -29.31 -22.47 -24.94
C ASP A 185 -29.82 -22.48 -23.50
N SER A 186 -28.95 -22.06 -22.55
CA SER A 186 -29.34 -21.95 -21.15
C SER A 186 -30.36 -20.80 -20.94
N ILE A 187 -30.18 -19.69 -21.63
CA ILE A 187 -31.09 -18.55 -21.57
C ILE A 187 -32.43 -18.91 -22.19
N LYS A 188 -32.48 -19.55 -23.37
CA LYS A 188 -33.70 -20.05 -24.00
C LYS A 188 -34.51 -20.93 -23.10
N LYS A 189 -33.85 -21.89 -22.41
CA LYS A 189 -34.52 -22.79 -21.45
C LYS A 189 -35.16 -22.06 -20.26
N LEU A 190 -34.60 -20.95 -19.85
CA LEU A 190 -35.08 -20.17 -18.68
C LEU A 190 -36.14 -19.13 -19.05
N THR A 191 -36.07 -18.54 -20.23
CA THR A 191 -36.83 -17.33 -20.59
C THR A 191 -37.67 -17.48 -21.87
N GLY A 192 -37.56 -18.62 -22.58
CA GLY A 192 -38.27 -18.91 -23.81
C GLY A 192 -37.45 -18.60 -25.07
N ASP A 193 -37.97 -19.08 -26.23
CA ASP A 193 -37.25 -19.11 -27.49
C ASP A 193 -36.94 -17.71 -28.10
N ASN A 194 -37.60 -16.66 -27.59
CA ASN A 194 -37.35 -15.29 -28.04
C ASN A 194 -36.15 -14.59 -27.33
N ARG A 195 -35.35 -15.34 -26.57
CA ARG A 195 -34.15 -14.89 -25.86
C ARG A 195 -32.97 -15.81 -26.19
N PRO A 196 -31.72 -15.30 -26.13
CA PRO A 196 -31.34 -13.89 -25.91
C PRO A 196 -31.65 -13.00 -27.10
N ILE A 197 -31.67 -11.68 -26.84
CA ILE A 197 -31.83 -10.66 -27.89
C ILE A 197 -30.45 -10.26 -28.44
N ASN A 198 -29.36 -10.41 -27.64
CA ASN A 198 -27.98 -10.11 -28.04
C ASN A 198 -27.20 -11.40 -28.24
#